data_02e672652063148b359b0e0a75601bd5
#
_entry.id   02e672652063148b359b0e0a75601bd5
#
_cell.length_a   1.000
_cell.length_b   1.000
_cell.length_c   1.000
_cell.angle_alpha   90.00
_cell.angle_beta   90.00
_cell.angle_gamma   90.00
#
_symmetry.space_group_name_H-M   'P 1'
#
loop_
_entity.id
_entity.type
_entity.pdbx_description
1 polymer ?
#
loop_
_entity_poly.entity_id
_entity_poly.type
_entity_poly.pdbx_seq_one_letter_code
_entity_poly.pdbx_strand_id
1 'polypeptide(L)'
;GGGHGMGGGGGGGAVRLATTTTLTISGRVLANGGRGGDGTSGCCGAGGGGGSGGAIMLVAPTLRVVTGATVTAIGGVGGVASAPYGGAGGAGGVGRIAIQTTPSTCTLAGTFNPALVDACNVTTGAGTRGRVHISALP
;
A
#
# COMPACT_ATOMS: atom_id res chain seq x y z
N GLY A 1 13.81 -35.29 -7.24
CA GLY A 1 13.84 -34.39 -6.10
C GLY A 1 12.79 -33.31 -6.30
N GLY A 2 11.70 -33.35 -5.53
CA GLY A 2 10.66 -32.32 -5.56
C GLY A 2 11.20 -31.03 -4.94
N GLY A 3 11.21 -29.93 -5.70
CA GLY A 3 11.48 -28.60 -5.19
C GLY A 3 10.34 -28.19 -4.25
N HIS A 4 10.67 -27.81 -3.01
CA HIS A 4 9.70 -27.28 -2.09
C HIS A 4 9.51 -25.79 -2.35
N GLY A 5 8.40 -25.40 -2.97
CA GLY A 5 7.98 -24.02 -3.07
C GLY A 5 7.51 -23.51 -1.72
N MET A 6 7.93 -22.30 -1.33
CA MET A 6 7.50 -21.67 -0.09
C MET A 6 6.21 -20.85 -0.30
N GLY A 7 5.45 -20.70 0.76
CA GLY A 7 4.19 -19.96 0.71
C GLY A 7 4.38 -18.51 0.29
N GLY A 8 3.44 -17.98 -0.49
CA GLY A 8 3.38 -16.57 -0.83
C GLY A 8 2.98 -15.72 0.38
N GLY A 9 3.36 -14.45 0.37
CA GLY A 9 2.90 -13.45 1.35
C GLY A 9 1.41 -13.17 1.19
N GLY A 10 0.72 -12.95 2.30
CA GLY A 10 -0.69 -12.51 2.28
C GLY A 10 -0.83 -11.13 1.64
N GLY A 11 -1.93 -10.89 0.93
CA GLY A 11 -2.26 -9.57 0.43
C GLY A 11 -2.56 -8.58 1.55
N GLY A 12 -2.31 -7.29 1.33
CA GLY A 12 -2.74 -6.21 2.21
C GLY A 12 -4.28 -6.15 2.29
N GLY A 13 -4.79 -5.85 3.47
CA GLY A 13 -6.22 -5.69 3.69
C GLY A 13 -6.78 -4.39 3.12
N ALA A 14 -8.04 -4.10 3.45
CA ALA A 14 -8.68 -2.83 3.15
C ALA A 14 -8.92 -2.05 4.44
N VAL A 15 -8.55 -0.76 4.44
CA VAL A 15 -8.77 0.18 5.54
C VAL A 15 -9.61 1.34 5.03
N ARG A 16 -10.76 1.61 5.69
CA ARG A 16 -11.57 2.79 5.43
C ARG A 16 -11.71 3.59 6.71
N LEU A 17 -11.23 4.84 6.68
CA LEU A 17 -11.42 5.82 7.75
C LEU A 17 -12.34 6.90 7.22
N ALA A 18 -13.50 7.08 7.86
CA ALA A 18 -14.49 8.05 7.44
C ALA A 18 -15.07 8.81 8.64
N THR A 19 -15.25 10.11 8.47
CA THR A 19 -15.92 10.99 9.44
C THR A 19 -16.68 12.06 8.71
N THR A 20 -17.67 12.63 9.38
CA THR A 20 -18.47 13.77 8.88
C THR A 20 -17.86 15.12 9.24
N THR A 21 -16.75 15.16 9.95
CA THR A 21 -16.09 16.39 10.39
C THR A 21 -14.62 16.41 10.00
N THR A 22 -13.71 16.20 10.93
CA THR A 22 -12.26 16.26 10.72
C THR A 22 -11.62 14.90 10.94
N LEU A 23 -10.80 14.46 10.00
CA LEU A 23 -9.92 13.33 10.14
C LEU A 23 -8.47 13.81 10.24
N THR A 24 -7.83 13.55 11.35
CA THR A 24 -6.39 13.84 11.53
C THR A 24 -5.62 12.54 11.66
N ILE A 25 -4.62 12.37 10.83
CA ILE A 25 -3.69 11.23 10.86
C ILE A 25 -2.33 11.76 11.32
N SER A 26 -1.92 11.34 12.53
CA SER A 26 -0.63 11.69 13.14
C SER A 26 0.30 10.48 13.30
N GLY A 27 -0.17 9.30 12.95
CA GLY A 27 0.56 8.04 13.05
C GLY A 27 0.69 7.33 11.70
N ARG A 28 0.47 6.03 11.71
CA ARG A 28 0.66 5.17 10.54
C ARG A 28 -0.65 4.49 10.14
N VAL A 29 -1.00 4.57 8.85
CA VAL A 29 -2.10 3.80 8.24
C VAL A 29 -1.47 2.87 7.21
N LEU A 30 -1.54 1.56 7.44
CA LEU A 30 -0.82 0.56 6.67
C LEU A 30 -1.80 -0.48 6.11
N ALA A 31 -1.73 -0.70 4.80
CA ALA A 31 -2.38 -1.79 4.10
C ALA A 31 -1.36 -2.50 3.20
N ASN A 32 -0.23 -2.90 3.80
CA ASN A 32 0.89 -3.48 3.06
C ASN A 32 0.70 -4.98 2.86
N GLY A 33 1.22 -5.49 1.77
CA GLY A 33 1.31 -6.92 1.52
C GLY A 33 2.38 -7.59 2.38
N GLY A 34 2.17 -8.86 2.72
CA GLY A 34 3.10 -9.68 3.48
C GLY A 34 4.30 -10.13 2.65
N ARG A 35 5.40 -10.40 3.32
CA ARG A 35 6.60 -10.98 2.71
C ARG A 35 6.35 -12.43 2.30
N GLY A 36 6.90 -12.86 1.19
CA GLY A 36 6.95 -14.26 0.80
C GLY A 36 7.90 -15.07 1.67
N GLY A 37 7.63 -16.35 1.83
CA GLY A 37 8.47 -17.27 2.60
C GLY A 37 9.83 -17.50 1.93
N ASP A 38 10.89 -17.61 2.73
CA ASP A 38 12.23 -17.93 2.23
C ASP A 38 12.36 -19.41 1.94
N GLY A 39 13.08 -19.77 0.87
CA GLY A 39 13.43 -21.15 0.55
C GLY A 39 14.18 -21.80 1.69
N THR A 40 13.78 -23.02 2.06
CA THR A 40 14.47 -23.80 3.11
C THR A 40 15.79 -24.39 2.61
N SER A 41 16.74 -24.60 3.53
CA SER A 41 18.02 -25.21 3.25
C SER A 41 17.87 -26.58 2.60
N GLY A 42 18.59 -26.80 1.53
CA GLY A 42 18.58 -27.99 0.71
C GLY A 42 18.72 -27.61 -0.76
N CYS A 43 18.85 -28.58 -1.63
CA CYS A 43 18.86 -28.33 -3.07
C CYS A 43 17.50 -27.76 -3.47
N CYS A 44 17.47 -26.58 -4.11
CA CYS A 44 16.39 -26.15 -4.98
C CYS A 44 15.16 -25.54 -4.27
N GLY A 45 15.30 -24.94 -3.08
CA GLY A 45 14.23 -24.22 -2.40
C GLY A 45 13.99 -22.85 -3.06
N ALA A 46 12.85 -22.68 -3.74
CA ALA A 46 12.43 -21.38 -4.30
C ALA A 46 11.76 -20.51 -3.23
N GLY A 47 12.04 -19.21 -3.25
CA GLY A 47 11.33 -18.23 -2.41
C GLY A 47 9.89 -18.02 -2.86
N GLY A 48 8.97 -17.82 -1.92
CA GLY A 48 7.57 -17.46 -2.20
C GLY A 48 7.41 -16.02 -2.70
N GLY A 49 6.42 -15.77 -3.52
CA GLY A 49 6.11 -14.39 -3.95
C GLY A 49 5.59 -13.52 -2.79
N GLY A 50 5.90 -12.22 -2.82
CA GLY A 50 5.32 -11.23 -1.91
C GLY A 50 3.83 -10.99 -2.19
N GLY A 51 3.06 -10.68 -1.15
CA GLY A 51 1.65 -10.33 -1.28
C GLY A 51 1.44 -8.92 -1.86
N SER A 52 0.34 -8.69 -2.55
CA SER A 52 -0.01 -7.34 -3.04
C SER A 52 -0.32 -6.39 -1.88
N GLY A 53 -0.04 -5.09 -2.05
CA GLY A 53 -0.57 -4.04 -1.22
C GLY A 53 -2.10 -4.00 -1.30
N GLY A 54 -2.74 -3.53 -0.24
CA GLY A 54 -4.18 -3.44 -0.11
C GLY A 54 -4.76 -2.13 -0.57
N ALA A 55 -5.87 -1.72 0.03
CA ALA A 55 -6.57 -0.48 -0.27
C ALA A 55 -6.73 0.37 0.98
N ILE A 56 -6.49 1.67 0.88
CA ILE A 56 -6.78 2.66 1.92
C ILE A 56 -7.74 3.69 1.36
N MET A 57 -8.84 3.97 2.11
CA MET A 57 -9.81 5.00 1.79
C MET A 57 -9.95 5.96 2.96
N LEU A 58 -9.67 7.24 2.74
CA LEU A 58 -9.80 8.32 3.70
C LEU A 58 -10.93 9.25 3.25
N VAL A 59 -11.95 9.43 4.10
CA VAL A 59 -13.14 10.23 3.77
C VAL A 59 -13.41 11.22 4.89
N ALA A 60 -13.26 12.50 4.64
CA ALA A 60 -13.57 13.54 5.60
C ALA A 60 -13.71 14.90 4.91
N PRO A 61 -14.66 15.78 5.33
CA PRO A 61 -14.69 17.17 4.85
C PRO A 61 -13.38 17.90 5.12
N THR A 62 -12.83 17.75 6.32
CA THR A 62 -11.50 18.27 6.66
C THR A 62 -10.54 17.11 6.88
N LEU A 63 -9.48 17.05 6.07
CA LEU A 63 -8.45 15.99 6.16
C LEU A 63 -7.08 16.59 6.46
N ARG A 64 -6.44 16.09 7.51
CA ARG A 64 -5.08 16.47 7.89
C ARG A 64 -4.22 15.23 8.06
N VAL A 65 -3.22 15.06 7.22
CA VAL A 65 -2.14 14.09 7.43
C VAL A 65 -0.90 14.89 7.82
N VAL A 66 -0.53 14.86 9.10
CA VAL A 66 0.52 15.73 9.63
C VAL A 66 1.91 15.25 9.21
N THR A 67 2.90 16.14 9.29
CA THR A 67 4.31 15.79 9.07
C THR A 67 4.73 14.64 9.99
N GLY A 68 5.42 13.65 9.45
CA GLY A 68 5.82 12.43 10.16
C GLY A 68 4.79 11.29 10.13
N ALA A 69 3.53 11.58 9.78
CA ALA A 69 2.55 10.51 9.55
C ALA A 69 2.85 9.75 8.25
N THR A 70 2.47 8.47 8.19
CA THR A 70 2.67 7.63 7.01
C THR A 70 1.38 6.92 6.61
N VAL A 71 1.09 6.90 5.32
CA VAL A 71 -0.05 6.18 4.72
C VAL A 71 0.51 5.28 3.62
N THR A 72 0.52 3.96 3.81
CA THR A 72 1.19 3.06 2.87
C THR A 72 0.36 1.84 2.49
N ALA A 73 0.39 1.51 1.20
CA ALA A 73 -0.25 0.34 0.63
C ALA A 73 0.73 -0.31 -0.37
N ILE A 74 1.91 -0.72 0.12
CA ILE A 74 2.96 -1.32 -0.70
C ILE A 74 2.82 -2.84 -0.78
N GLY A 75 3.32 -3.43 -1.85
CA GLY A 75 3.45 -4.88 -1.95
C GLY A 75 4.55 -5.41 -1.02
N GLY A 76 4.41 -6.65 -0.60
CA GLY A 76 5.42 -7.36 0.15
C GLY A 76 6.61 -7.75 -0.73
N VAL A 77 7.77 -7.90 -0.14
CA VAL A 77 8.95 -8.44 -0.82
C VAL A 77 8.81 -9.96 -1.01
N GLY A 78 9.35 -10.47 -2.09
CA GLY A 78 9.47 -11.92 -2.28
C GLY A 78 10.45 -12.53 -1.29
N GLY A 79 10.28 -13.82 -1.04
CA GLY A 79 11.21 -14.63 -0.27
C GLY A 79 12.52 -14.84 -1.02
N VAL A 80 13.58 -15.04 -0.28
CA VAL A 80 14.90 -15.41 -0.87
C VAL A 80 14.95 -16.90 -1.22
N ALA A 81 15.70 -17.22 -2.25
CA ALA A 81 15.98 -18.61 -2.61
C ALA A 81 17.05 -19.22 -1.68
N SER A 82 17.01 -20.53 -1.49
CA SER A 82 18.15 -21.25 -0.98
C SER A 82 19.12 -21.57 -2.11
N ALA A 83 20.38 -21.21 -1.92
CA ALA A 83 21.44 -21.51 -2.91
C ALA A 83 21.62 -23.03 -3.09
N PRO A 84 22.15 -23.49 -4.25
CA PRO A 84 22.55 -22.75 -5.45
C PRO A 84 21.49 -22.70 -6.57
N TYR A 85 20.37 -23.40 -6.50
CA TYR A 85 19.46 -23.63 -7.63
C TYR A 85 18.02 -23.13 -7.43
N GLY A 86 17.74 -22.46 -6.32
CA GLY A 86 16.41 -21.86 -6.09
C GLY A 86 16.28 -20.48 -6.72
N GLY A 87 15.11 -20.12 -7.25
CA GLY A 87 14.76 -18.77 -7.67
C GLY A 87 14.17 -17.95 -6.53
N ALA A 88 14.52 -16.67 -6.41
CA ALA A 88 13.86 -15.77 -5.47
C ALA A 88 12.40 -15.52 -5.88
N GLY A 89 11.52 -15.30 -4.91
CA GLY A 89 10.13 -14.89 -5.14
C GLY A 89 10.06 -13.46 -5.68
N GLY A 90 9.10 -13.20 -6.55
CA GLY A 90 8.80 -11.83 -7.01
C GLY A 90 8.15 -10.97 -5.91
N ALA A 91 8.37 -9.67 -5.96
CA ALA A 91 7.66 -8.74 -5.08
C ALA A 91 6.17 -8.62 -5.45
N GLY A 92 5.32 -8.37 -4.47
CA GLY A 92 3.92 -8.06 -4.68
C GLY A 92 3.71 -6.68 -5.31
N GLY A 93 2.61 -6.52 -6.02
CA GLY A 93 2.22 -5.22 -6.58
C GLY A 93 1.83 -4.22 -5.49
N VAL A 94 2.00 -2.92 -5.74
CA VAL A 94 1.52 -1.89 -4.83
C VAL A 94 -0.01 -1.79 -4.87
N GLY A 95 -0.60 -1.38 -3.75
CA GLY A 95 -2.02 -1.18 -3.58
C GLY A 95 -2.51 0.20 -4.04
N ARG A 96 -3.61 0.66 -3.46
CA ARG A 96 -4.29 1.91 -3.82
C ARG A 96 -4.60 2.75 -2.58
N ILE A 97 -4.56 4.06 -2.74
CA ILE A 97 -5.00 5.03 -1.74
C ILE A 97 -6.06 5.92 -2.39
N ALA A 98 -7.25 5.98 -1.81
CA ALA A 98 -8.33 6.86 -2.23
C ALA A 98 -8.59 7.90 -1.13
N ILE A 99 -8.70 9.16 -1.51
CA ILE A 99 -8.98 10.28 -0.62
C ILE A 99 -10.21 11.01 -1.14
N GLN A 100 -11.22 11.20 -0.27
CA GLN A 100 -12.38 12.03 -0.54
C GLN A 100 -12.43 13.14 0.51
N THR A 101 -12.28 14.38 0.09
CA THR A 101 -12.20 15.53 1.00
C THR A 101 -12.64 16.83 0.30
N THR A 102 -12.81 17.89 1.05
CA THR A 102 -13.01 19.23 0.51
C THR A 102 -11.64 19.86 0.25
N PRO A 103 -11.33 20.29 -0.99
CA PRO A 103 -9.98 20.76 -1.35
C PRO A 103 -9.43 21.87 -0.46
N SER A 104 -10.27 22.84 -0.09
CA SER A 104 -9.87 24.01 0.71
C SER A 104 -9.49 23.68 2.16
N THR A 105 -9.83 22.49 2.65
CA THR A 105 -9.62 22.05 4.04
C THR A 105 -8.77 20.77 4.12
N CYS A 106 -7.97 20.54 3.08
CA CYS A 106 -7.09 19.38 2.97
C CYS A 106 -5.64 19.78 3.21
N THR A 107 -4.94 19.04 4.07
CA THR A 107 -3.49 19.17 4.30
C THR A 107 -2.86 17.78 4.29
N LEU A 108 -1.97 17.50 3.35
CA LEU A 108 -1.32 16.21 3.17
C LEU A 108 0.20 16.38 3.31
N ALA A 109 0.67 16.64 4.54
CA ALA A 109 2.09 16.86 4.84
C ALA A 109 2.83 15.57 5.23
N GLY A 110 2.14 14.44 5.34
CA GLY A 110 2.72 13.14 5.63
C GLY A 110 3.35 12.46 4.40
N THR A 111 3.91 11.29 4.63
CA THR A 111 4.49 10.45 3.59
C THR A 111 3.45 9.46 3.07
N PHE A 112 3.31 9.36 1.75
CA PHE A 112 2.41 8.42 1.09
C PHE A 112 3.22 7.45 0.22
N ASN A 113 2.83 6.17 0.26
CA ASN A 113 3.36 5.18 -0.68
C ASN A 113 2.26 4.18 -1.07
N PRO A 114 1.76 4.17 -2.32
CA PRO A 114 2.25 4.95 -3.48
C PRO A 114 2.21 6.47 -3.26
N ALA A 115 3.16 7.18 -3.87
CA ALA A 115 3.30 8.62 -3.71
C ALA A 115 2.09 9.39 -4.25
N LEU A 116 1.77 10.52 -3.61
CA LEU A 116 0.80 11.49 -4.13
C LEU A 116 1.39 12.16 -5.38
N VAL A 117 0.57 12.29 -6.41
CA VAL A 117 0.95 13.03 -7.63
C VAL A 117 0.57 14.51 -7.50
N ASP A 118 -0.61 14.79 -6.93
CA ASP A 118 -1.14 16.14 -6.78
C ASP A 118 -1.68 16.32 -5.35
N ALA A 119 -0.91 16.95 -4.48
CA ALA A 119 -1.34 17.23 -3.11
C ALA A 119 -2.64 18.04 -3.11
N CYS A 120 -3.69 17.62 -2.43
CA CYS A 120 -4.99 18.28 -2.26
C CYS A 120 -5.60 19.01 -3.50
N ASN A 121 -4.92 19.02 -4.63
CA ASN A 121 -5.43 19.59 -5.87
C ASN A 121 -6.41 18.59 -6.50
N VAL A 122 -7.68 18.75 -6.13
CA VAL A 122 -8.76 17.97 -6.73
C VAL A 122 -9.13 18.59 -8.06
N THR A 123 -8.68 18.01 -9.16
CA THR A 123 -9.25 18.30 -10.46
C THR A 123 -10.57 17.54 -10.58
N THR A 124 -11.68 18.26 -10.56
CA THR A 124 -13.00 17.71 -10.85
C THR A 124 -12.99 17.05 -12.24
N GLY A 125 -13.16 15.75 -12.29
CA GLY A 125 -13.43 15.00 -13.51
C GLY A 125 -12.28 14.33 -14.25
N ALA A 126 -11.04 14.57 -13.90
CA ALA A 126 -9.90 13.81 -14.41
C ALA A 126 -9.43 12.81 -13.35
N GLY A 127 -9.92 11.59 -13.41
CA GLY A 127 -9.32 10.50 -12.65
C GLY A 127 -7.84 10.43 -13.02
N THR A 128 -6.97 10.90 -12.16
CA THR A 128 -5.53 10.70 -12.30
C THR A 128 -5.32 9.19 -12.37
N ARG A 129 -4.79 8.71 -13.47
CA ARG A 129 -4.48 7.30 -13.71
C ARG A 129 -3.30 6.90 -12.83
N GLY A 130 -3.52 6.94 -11.51
CA GLY A 130 -2.52 6.62 -10.53
C GLY A 130 -3.10 5.67 -9.48
N ARG A 131 -2.23 5.18 -8.64
CA ARG A 131 -2.60 4.34 -7.50
C ARG A 131 -3.06 5.15 -6.30
N VAL A 132 -3.03 6.48 -6.43
CA VAL A 132 -3.63 7.43 -5.50
C VAL A 132 -4.67 8.25 -6.25
N HIS A 133 -5.86 8.34 -5.70
CA HIS A 133 -6.97 9.11 -6.24
C HIS A 133 -7.51 10.05 -5.17
N ILE A 134 -7.63 11.33 -5.51
CA ILE A 134 -8.24 12.33 -4.63
C ILE A 134 -9.47 12.87 -5.35
N SER A 135 -10.61 12.84 -4.68
CA SER A 135 -11.87 13.38 -5.19
C SER A 135 -12.51 14.33 -4.20
N ALA A 136 -13.28 15.29 -4.71
CA ALA A 136 -14.12 16.10 -3.86
C ALA A 136 -15.24 15.26 -3.22
N LEU A 137 -15.64 15.64 -1.99
CA LEU A 137 -16.89 15.17 -1.42
C LEU A 137 -18.05 15.80 -2.19
N PRO A 138 -19.14 15.03 -2.43
CA PRO A 138 -20.35 15.58 -3.02
C PRO A 138 -21.01 16.63 -2.13
#